data_3dc9787604a6430adcd67a8e39462c7f
#
_entry.id   3dc9787604a6430adcd67a8e39462c7f
#
_cell.length_a   1.000
_cell.length_b   1.000
_cell.length_c   1.000
_cell.angle_alpha   90.00
_cell.angle_beta   90.00
_cell.angle_gamma   90.00
#
_symmetry.space_group_name_H-M   'P 1'
#
loop_
_entity.id
_entity.type
_entity.pdbx_description
1 polymer ?
#
loop_
_entity_poly.entity_id
_entity_poly.type
_entity_poly.pdbx_seq_one_letter_code
_entity_poly.pdbx_strand_id
1 'polypeptide(L)'
;MSKGKLFVISGASGVGKSTVLSRVMDTRKDLIFSVSATTRAPRPGEVDGVDYYFVSNEKFQEMIDANQFLEYDIHMKTCYGTPAAQVNEKLERGNVILDIEPNGAFNVRRARPDATLIFIMPPSWEALEKYQKHPLHLMAKEKFHHFIAERYCADYEF
;
A
#
# COMPACT_ATOMS: atom_id res chain seq x y z
N MET A 1 17.13 -7.77 19.28
CA MET A 1 17.23 -7.42 17.84
C MET A 1 16.37 -6.18 17.60
N SER A 2 16.80 -5.24 16.77
CA SER A 2 15.96 -4.08 16.44
C SER A 2 14.75 -4.55 15.63
N LYS A 3 13.57 -4.05 15.97
CA LYS A 3 12.32 -4.29 15.24
C LYS A 3 12.48 -3.81 13.79
N GLY A 4 11.95 -4.55 12.84
CA GLY A 4 11.98 -4.17 11.43
C GLY A 4 11.26 -2.84 11.16
N LYS A 5 11.56 -2.20 10.04
CA LYS A 5 10.91 -0.96 9.60
C LYS A 5 9.69 -1.29 8.71
N LEU A 6 8.66 -0.47 8.83
CA LEU A 6 7.47 -0.53 7.98
C LEU A 6 7.60 0.46 6.82
N PHE A 7 7.57 -0.05 5.59
CA PHE A 7 7.53 0.73 4.36
C PHE A 7 6.16 0.63 3.73
N VAL A 8 5.60 1.75 3.37
CA VAL A 8 4.29 1.83 2.71
C VAL A 8 4.50 2.40 1.33
N ILE A 9 4.28 1.57 0.31
CA ILE A 9 4.36 1.97 -1.09
C ILE A 9 2.96 2.33 -1.56
N SER A 10 2.82 3.50 -2.13
CA SER A 10 1.58 3.96 -2.74
C SER A 10 1.86 4.68 -4.06
N GLY A 11 0.81 4.99 -4.79
CA GLY A 11 0.92 5.70 -6.07
C GLY A 11 -0.33 5.52 -6.90
N ALA A 12 -0.43 6.22 -8.03
CA ALA A 12 -1.58 6.14 -8.91
C ALA A 12 -1.80 4.73 -9.47
N SER A 13 -3.05 4.43 -9.79
CA SER A 13 -3.37 3.23 -10.57
C SER A 13 -2.66 3.29 -11.94
N GLY A 14 -1.99 2.20 -12.31
CA GLY A 14 -1.26 2.10 -13.58
C GLY A 14 0.11 2.79 -13.63
N VAL A 15 0.61 3.35 -12.53
CA VAL A 15 1.93 4.01 -12.46
C VAL A 15 3.12 3.04 -12.48
N GLY A 16 2.86 1.73 -12.41
CA GLY A 16 3.91 0.70 -12.41
C GLY A 16 4.36 0.25 -11.00
N LYS A 17 3.56 0.50 -9.95
CA LYS A 17 3.87 0.05 -8.57
C LYS A 17 4.29 -1.42 -8.52
N SER A 18 3.48 -2.31 -9.06
CA SER A 18 3.74 -3.76 -9.04
C SER A 18 5.02 -4.15 -9.77
N THR A 19 5.37 -3.45 -10.87
CA THR A 19 6.63 -3.68 -11.58
C THR A 19 7.84 -3.29 -10.74
N VAL A 20 7.77 -2.12 -10.10
CA VAL A 20 8.83 -1.66 -9.19
C VAL A 20 8.96 -2.58 -7.99
N LEU A 21 7.84 -2.94 -7.36
CA LEU A 21 7.83 -3.84 -6.21
C LEU A 21 8.39 -5.22 -6.53
N SER A 22 8.00 -5.82 -7.67
CA SER A 22 8.55 -7.10 -8.10
C SER A 22 10.08 -7.04 -8.18
N ARG A 23 10.64 -6.04 -8.86
CA ARG A 23 12.10 -5.87 -8.97
C ARG A 23 12.79 -5.65 -7.62
N VAL A 24 12.17 -4.85 -6.74
CA VAL A 24 12.70 -4.63 -5.38
C VAL A 24 12.70 -5.94 -4.59
N MET A 25 11.61 -6.70 -4.62
CA MET A 25 11.50 -7.98 -3.90
C MET A 25 12.44 -9.05 -4.46
N ASP A 26 12.77 -8.99 -5.76
CA ASP A 26 13.75 -9.89 -6.38
C ASP A 26 15.18 -9.62 -5.87
N THR A 27 15.52 -8.36 -5.64
CA THR A 27 16.86 -7.95 -5.22
C THR A 27 17.05 -7.85 -3.71
N ARG A 28 16.01 -7.53 -2.95
CA ARG A 28 16.04 -7.27 -1.51
C ARG A 28 15.33 -8.39 -0.75
N LYS A 29 16.08 -9.43 -0.40
CA LYS A 29 15.57 -10.60 0.33
C LYS A 29 15.35 -10.34 1.83
N ASP A 30 15.78 -9.19 2.32
CA ASP A 30 15.53 -8.69 3.69
C ASP A 30 14.17 -8.02 3.85
N LEU A 31 13.41 -7.87 2.76
CA LEU A 31 12.08 -7.29 2.77
C LEU A 31 11.00 -8.39 2.76
N ILE A 32 9.97 -8.19 3.55
CA ILE A 32 8.85 -9.12 3.68
C ILE A 32 7.58 -8.41 3.17
N PHE A 33 6.96 -8.96 2.13
CA PHE A 33 5.69 -8.42 1.62
C PHE A 33 4.53 -8.76 2.56
N SER A 34 3.66 -7.79 2.83
CA SER A 34 2.45 -8.01 3.61
C SER A 34 1.25 -8.16 2.70
N VAL A 35 0.60 -9.30 2.77
CA VAL A 35 -0.59 -9.63 1.99
C VAL A 35 -1.80 -8.96 2.61
N SER A 36 -2.58 -8.21 1.80
CA SER A 36 -3.81 -7.56 2.22
C SER A 36 -5.01 -8.51 2.13
N ALA A 37 -6.05 -8.24 2.92
CA ALA A 37 -7.35 -8.88 2.76
C ALA A 37 -8.22 -8.08 1.79
N THR A 38 -9.11 -8.77 1.06
CA THR A 38 -10.08 -8.13 0.16
C THR A 38 -11.37 -8.93 0.08
N THR A 39 -12.48 -8.21 -0.16
CA THR A 39 -13.79 -8.83 -0.45
C THR A 39 -14.04 -9.04 -1.94
N ARG A 40 -13.11 -8.63 -2.79
CA ARG A 40 -13.15 -8.89 -4.23
C ARG A 40 -12.94 -10.39 -4.50
N ALA A 41 -13.68 -10.92 -5.45
CA ALA A 41 -13.41 -12.26 -5.95
C ALA A 41 -12.00 -12.36 -6.55
N PRO A 42 -11.30 -13.49 -6.40
CA PRO A 42 -10.00 -13.73 -7.03
C PRO A 42 -10.11 -13.62 -8.56
N ARG A 43 -9.09 -13.04 -9.19
CA ARG A 43 -8.92 -13.07 -10.64
C ARG A 43 -8.27 -14.38 -11.07
N PRO A 44 -8.40 -14.77 -12.37
CA PRO A 44 -7.68 -15.95 -12.86
C PRO A 44 -6.17 -15.86 -12.58
N GLY A 45 -5.64 -16.86 -11.91
CA GLY A 45 -4.23 -16.96 -11.53
C GLY A 45 -3.88 -16.39 -10.16
N GLU A 46 -4.77 -15.65 -9.49
CA GLU A 46 -4.54 -15.20 -8.11
C GLU A 46 -4.74 -16.34 -7.11
N VAL A 47 -3.88 -16.37 -6.09
CA VAL A 47 -3.84 -17.42 -5.06
C VAL A 47 -4.14 -16.81 -3.70
N ASP A 48 -5.09 -17.43 -2.98
CA ASP A 48 -5.43 -17.03 -1.61
C ASP A 48 -4.22 -17.14 -0.67
N GLY A 49 -4.03 -16.12 0.17
CA GLY A 49 -2.90 -16.04 1.09
C GLY A 49 -1.57 -15.64 0.44
N VAL A 50 -1.52 -15.52 -0.89
CA VAL A 50 -0.33 -15.08 -1.64
C VAL A 50 -0.54 -13.70 -2.25
N ASP A 51 -1.55 -13.54 -3.10
CA ASP A 51 -1.89 -12.27 -3.72
C ASP A 51 -2.75 -11.42 -2.77
N TYR A 52 -3.79 -12.03 -2.23
CA TYR A 52 -4.69 -11.47 -1.21
C TYR A 52 -5.21 -12.59 -0.28
N TYR A 53 -5.70 -12.20 0.89
CA TYR A 53 -6.65 -13.02 1.65
C TYR A 53 -8.05 -12.69 1.15
N PHE A 54 -8.64 -13.58 0.37
CA PHE A 54 -10.00 -13.40 -0.17
C PHE A 54 -11.01 -13.81 0.88
N VAL A 55 -11.76 -12.84 1.40
CA VAL A 55 -12.73 -13.04 2.47
C VAL A 55 -14.12 -12.56 2.05
N SER A 56 -15.18 -13.07 2.70
CA SER A 56 -16.53 -12.55 2.47
C SER A 56 -16.71 -11.15 3.08
N ASN A 57 -17.75 -10.42 2.65
CA ASN A 57 -18.08 -9.11 3.22
C ASN A 57 -18.36 -9.21 4.72
N GLU A 58 -19.06 -10.27 5.14
CA GLU A 58 -19.40 -10.54 6.54
C GLU A 58 -18.12 -10.75 7.35
N LYS A 59 -17.18 -11.56 6.82
CA LYS A 59 -15.90 -11.80 7.49
C LYS A 59 -15.05 -10.54 7.58
N PHE A 60 -15.04 -9.73 6.53
CA PHE A 60 -14.33 -8.46 6.53
C PHE A 60 -14.90 -7.49 7.58
N GLN A 61 -16.25 -7.44 7.69
CA GLN A 61 -16.91 -6.62 8.71
C GLN A 61 -16.60 -7.11 10.13
N GLU A 62 -16.61 -8.42 10.38
CA GLU A 62 -16.18 -8.99 11.66
C GLU A 62 -14.74 -8.56 12.02
N MET A 63 -13.84 -8.52 11.03
CA MET A 63 -12.46 -8.09 11.24
C MET A 63 -12.38 -6.58 11.55
N ILE A 64 -13.23 -5.73 10.95
CA ILE A 64 -13.34 -4.31 11.30
C ILE A 64 -13.80 -4.17 12.75
N ASP A 65 -14.90 -4.81 13.12
CA ASP A 65 -15.52 -4.72 14.44
C ASP A 65 -14.57 -5.20 15.55
N ALA A 66 -13.72 -6.18 15.23
CA ALA A 66 -12.67 -6.70 16.10
C ALA A 66 -11.35 -5.89 16.06
N ASN A 67 -11.30 -4.74 15.35
CA ASN A 67 -10.11 -3.89 15.18
C ASN A 67 -8.86 -4.67 14.70
N GLN A 68 -9.05 -5.62 13.77
CA GLN A 68 -7.97 -6.49 13.29
C GLN A 68 -7.15 -5.86 12.16
N PHE A 69 -7.57 -4.73 11.60
CA PHE A 69 -6.84 -4.05 10.55
C PHE A 69 -5.92 -2.94 11.07
N LEU A 70 -4.73 -2.83 10.49
CA LEU A 70 -3.87 -1.67 10.63
C LEU A 70 -4.47 -0.46 9.91
N GLU A 71 -5.04 -0.70 8.74
CA GLU A 71 -5.82 0.21 7.93
C GLU A 71 -6.79 -0.60 7.07
N TYR A 72 -7.87 0.03 6.64
CA TYR A 72 -8.75 -0.50 5.58
C TYR A 72 -9.36 0.64 4.78
N ASP A 73 -9.77 0.33 3.54
CA ASP A 73 -10.50 1.24 2.66
C ASP A 73 -11.66 0.49 2.00
N ILE A 74 -12.78 1.20 1.85
CA ILE A 74 -13.98 0.70 1.20
C ILE A 74 -14.15 1.48 -0.11
N HIS A 75 -13.87 0.81 -1.22
CA HIS A 75 -13.99 1.40 -2.54
C HIS A 75 -15.18 0.79 -3.28
N MET A 76 -16.24 1.60 -3.48
CA MET A 76 -17.51 1.16 -4.06
C MET A 76 -18.13 -0.02 -3.27
N LYS A 77 -18.02 -1.25 -3.82
CA LYS A 77 -18.55 -2.48 -3.22
C LYS A 77 -17.45 -3.44 -2.77
N THR A 78 -16.20 -3.02 -2.83
CA THR A 78 -15.04 -3.85 -2.52
C THR A 78 -14.26 -3.25 -1.38
N CYS A 79 -13.92 -4.08 -0.41
CA CYS A 79 -13.09 -3.69 0.72
C CYS A 79 -11.67 -4.22 0.53
N TYR A 80 -10.70 -3.43 0.99
CA TYR A 80 -9.30 -3.81 1.10
C TYR A 80 -8.81 -3.45 2.49
N GLY A 81 -7.96 -4.26 3.09
CA GLY A 81 -7.43 -3.95 4.41
C GLY A 81 -6.17 -4.72 4.73
N THR A 82 -5.33 -4.14 5.55
CA THR A 82 -4.05 -4.69 5.98
C THR A 82 -4.20 -5.31 7.38
N PRO A 83 -4.12 -6.65 7.54
CA PRO A 83 -4.24 -7.29 8.84
C PRO A 83 -3.10 -6.92 9.78
N ALA A 84 -3.40 -6.26 10.91
CA ALA A 84 -2.42 -5.70 11.83
C ALA A 84 -1.53 -6.77 12.48
N ALA A 85 -2.10 -7.91 12.84
CA ALA A 85 -1.37 -9.00 13.49
C ALA A 85 -0.24 -9.53 12.60
N GLN A 86 -0.50 -9.70 11.30
CA GLN A 86 0.50 -10.17 10.34
C GLN A 86 1.63 -9.16 10.14
N VAL A 87 1.30 -7.86 10.05
CA VAL A 87 2.31 -6.81 9.94
C VAL A 87 3.22 -6.84 11.16
N ASN A 88 2.64 -6.94 12.36
CA ASN A 88 3.40 -6.98 13.60
C ASN A 88 4.31 -8.22 13.69
N GLU A 89 3.79 -9.40 13.36
CA GLU A 89 4.58 -10.64 13.32
C GLU A 89 5.76 -10.53 12.34
N LYS A 90 5.51 -10.01 11.13
CA LYS A 90 6.54 -9.83 10.11
C LYS A 90 7.61 -8.82 10.52
N LEU A 91 7.22 -7.75 11.23
CA LEU A 91 8.16 -6.75 11.75
C LEU A 91 9.13 -7.30 12.81
N GLU A 92 8.76 -8.36 13.51
CA GLU A 92 9.70 -9.06 14.41
C GLU A 92 10.77 -9.86 13.64
N ARG A 93 10.52 -10.18 12.35
CA ARG A 93 11.39 -10.97 11.50
C ARG A 93 12.23 -10.15 10.52
N GLY A 94 11.80 -8.91 10.20
CA GLY A 94 12.50 -8.06 9.24
C GLY A 94 11.70 -6.84 8.82
N ASN A 95 12.18 -6.17 7.80
CA ASN A 95 11.51 -5.01 7.22
C ASN A 95 10.28 -5.43 6.42
N VAL A 96 9.18 -4.70 6.58
CA VAL A 96 7.89 -5.04 5.95
C VAL A 96 7.51 -3.99 4.91
N ILE A 97 7.00 -4.46 3.76
CA ILE A 97 6.43 -3.61 2.71
C ILE A 97 4.92 -3.83 2.62
N LEU A 98 4.17 -2.73 2.56
CA LEU A 98 2.77 -2.67 2.16
C LEU A 98 2.65 -2.04 0.77
N ASP A 99 1.82 -2.62 -0.11
CA ASP A 99 1.35 -1.99 -1.36
C ASP A 99 -0.13 -1.65 -1.20
N ILE A 100 -0.43 -0.38 -0.94
CA ILE A 100 -1.77 0.07 -0.63
C ILE A 100 -2.11 1.38 -1.33
N GLU A 101 -3.40 1.65 -1.46
CA GLU A 101 -3.91 2.89 -2.04
C GLU A 101 -3.59 4.11 -1.16
N PRO A 102 -3.60 5.33 -1.73
CA PRO A 102 -3.24 6.55 -1.00
C PRO A 102 -4.01 6.76 0.31
N ASN A 103 -5.32 6.47 0.34
CA ASN A 103 -6.12 6.59 1.56
C ASN A 103 -5.62 5.65 2.68
N GLY A 104 -5.32 4.39 2.32
CA GLY A 104 -4.74 3.42 3.26
C GLY A 104 -3.38 3.87 3.79
N ALA A 105 -2.52 4.43 2.93
CA ALA A 105 -1.23 4.95 3.34
C ALA A 105 -1.34 6.04 4.42
N PHE A 106 -2.35 6.91 4.33
CA PHE A 106 -2.64 7.90 5.38
C PHE A 106 -3.09 7.28 6.68
N ASN A 107 -3.98 6.30 6.59
CA ASN A 107 -4.48 5.61 7.76
C ASN A 107 -3.32 4.90 8.48
N VAL A 108 -2.42 4.26 7.71
CA VAL A 108 -1.19 3.70 8.29
C VAL A 108 -0.34 4.78 8.94
N ARG A 109 -0.11 5.92 8.30
CA ARG A 109 0.70 7.02 8.88
C ARG A 109 0.15 7.52 10.21
N ARG A 110 -1.19 7.57 10.35
CA ARG A 110 -1.83 7.95 11.60
C ARG A 110 -1.65 6.90 12.69
N ALA A 111 -1.82 5.61 12.34
CA ALA A 111 -1.68 4.49 13.27
C ALA A 111 -0.21 4.19 13.62
N ARG A 112 0.70 4.42 12.68
CA ARG A 112 2.13 4.13 12.76
C ARG A 112 2.94 5.31 12.25
N PRO A 113 3.19 6.35 13.10
CA PRO A 113 3.99 7.52 12.73
C PRO A 113 5.45 7.18 12.35
N ASP A 114 5.94 6.04 12.75
CA ASP A 114 7.26 5.46 12.45
C ASP A 114 7.35 4.84 11.05
N ALA A 115 6.21 4.64 10.35
CA ALA A 115 6.21 4.09 9.00
C ALA A 115 6.83 5.05 7.98
N THR A 116 7.61 4.52 7.05
CA THR A 116 8.15 5.28 5.91
C THR A 116 7.19 5.17 4.73
N LEU A 117 6.64 6.28 4.27
CA LEU A 117 5.76 6.33 3.11
C LEU A 117 6.55 6.68 1.86
N ILE A 118 6.37 5.89 0.81
CA ILE A 118 6.97 6.07 -0.51
C ILE A 118 5.85 6.18 -1.54
N PHE A 119 5.82 7.28 -2.28
CA PHE A 119 4.81 7.50 -3.30
C PHE A 119 5.45 7.43 -4.69
N ILE A 120 5.03 6.47 -5.51
CA ILE A 120 5.54 6.29 -6.87
C ILE A 120 4.80 7.22 -7.81
N MET A 121 5.57 8.09 -8.50
CA MET A 121 5.08 9.09 -9.45
C MET A 121 5.32 8.63 -10.89
N PRO A 122 4.52 9.14 -11.86
CA PRO A 122 4.81 8.92 -13.27
C PRO A 122 6.16 9.53 -13.69
N PRO A 123 6.86 8.92 -14.67
CA PRO A 123 8.24 9.29 -15.02
C PRO A 123 8.38 10.57 -15.86
N SER A 124 7.30 11.12 -16.41
CA SER A 124 7.34 12.32 -17.25
C SER A 124 6.31 13.37 -16.85
N TRP A 125 6.56 14.64 -17.24
CA TRP A 125 5.63 15.74 -17.03
C TRP A 125 4.29 15.54 -17.75
N GLU A 126 4.30 14.99 -18.96
CA GLU A 126 3.07 14.69 -19.71
C GLU A 126 2.25 13.59 -19.02
N ALA A 127 2.92 12.54 -18.54
CA ALA A 127 2.28 11.51 -17.76
C ALA A 127 1.79 12.06 -16.41
N LEU A 128 2.54 12.98 -15.81
CA LEU A 128 2.16 13.67 -14.58
C LEU A 128 0.95 14.59 -14.80
N GLU A 129 0.89 15.34 -15.90
CA GLU A 129 -0.27 16.19 -16.21
C GLU A 129 -1.55 15.39 -16.43
N LYS A 130 -1.45 14.28 -17.19
CA LYS A 130 -2.55 13.32 -17.32
C LYS A 130 -3.02 12.79 -15.97
N TYR A 131 -2.06 12.46 -15.12
CA TYR A 131 -2.31 11.99 -13.79
C TYR A 131 -2.87 13.08 -12.87
N GLN A 132 -2.33 14.31 -12.92
CA GLN A 132 -2.79 15.45 -12.10
C GLN A 132 -4.25 15.83 -12.35
N LYS A 133 -4.74 15.62 -13.57
CA LYS A 133 -6.14 15.86 -13.96
C LYS A 133 -7.07 14.71 -13.57
N HIS A 134 -6.52 13.58 -13.12
CA HIS A 134 -7.32 12.43 -12.73
C HIS A 134 -7.97 12.68 -11.35
N PRO A 135 -9.29 12.42 -11.18
CA PRO A 135 -10.00 12.71 -9.93
C PRO A 135 -9.35 12.10 -8.67
N LEU A 136 -8.84 10.88 -8.77
CA LEU A 136 -8.16 10.21 -7.66
C LEU A 136 -6.85 10.88 -7.25
N HIS A 137 -6.14 11.51 -8.22
CA HIS A 137 -4.94 12.28 -7.91
C HIS A 137 -5.28 13.58 -7.18
N LEU A 138 -6.34 14.26 -7.59
CA LEU A 138 -6.78 15.48 -6.92
C LEU A 138 -7.14 15.23 -5.47
N MET A 139 -7.83 14.12 -5.19
CA MET A 139 -8.09 13.68 -3.80
C MET A 139 -6.82 13.35 -3.02
N ALA A 140 -5.87 12.66 -3.67
CA ALA A 140 -4.59 12.34 -3.04
C ALA A 140 -3.80 13.62 -2.74
N LYS A 141 -3.72 14.55 -3.70
CA LYS A 141 -3.00 15.82 -3.56
C LYS A 141 -3.52 16.66 -2.38
N GLU A 142 -4.82 16.79 -2.22
CA GLU A 142 -5.43 17.49 -1.08
C GLU A 142 -5.00 16.87 0.27
N LYS A 143 -5.01 15.55 0.33
CA LYS A 143 -4.67 14.82 1.56
C LYS A 143 -3.15 14.77 1.82
N PHE A 144 -2.30 14.69 0.79
CA PHE A 144 -0.84 14.57 0.93
C PHE A 144 -0.10 15.91 1.06
N HIS A 145 -0.73 17.03 0.72
CA HIS A 145 -0.07 18.34 0.71
C HIS A 145 0.51 18.72 2.09
N HIS A 146 -0.14 18.32 3.17
CA HIS A 146 0.32 18.62 4.54
C HIS A 146 1.44 17.71 5.06
N PHE A 147 1.77 16.63 4.36
CA PHE A 147 2.74 15.62 4.80
C PHE A 147 4.01 15.55 3.96
N ILE A 148 4.09 16.31 2.86
CA ILE A 148 5.29 16.36 2.01
C ILE A 148 6.21 17.43 2.59
N ALA A 149 7.00 17.04 3.61
CA ALA A 149 8.05 17.93 4.16
C ALA A 149 9.25 18.06 3.22
N GLU A 150 9.54 17.03 2.43
CA GLU A 150 10.64 17.01 1.47
C GLU A 150 10.27 16.20 0.22
N ARG A 151 10.56 16.74 -0.96
CA ARG A 151 10.44 16.03 -2.24
C ARG A 151 11.83 15.56 -2.66
N TYR A 152 12.02 14.25 -2.67
CA TYR A 152 13.16 13.66 -3.37
C TYR A 152 12.68 13.17 -4.74
N CYS A 153 13.11 13.85 -5.80
CA CYS A 153 13.02 13.31 -7.15
C CYS A 153 14.31 12.53 -7.40
N ALA A 154 14.23 11.23 -7.51
CA ALA A 154 15.32 10.43 -8.04
C ALA A 154 15.04 10.24 -9.52
N ASP A 155 15.75 10.97 -10.36
CA ASP A 155 15.76 10.74 -11.81
C ASP A 155 16.63 9.51 -12.06
N TYR A 156 16.00 8.40 -12.47
CA TYR A 156 16.71 7.26 -13.02
C TYR A 156 16.66 7.40 -14.54
N GLU A 157 17.78 7.74 -15.15
CA GLU A 157 18.01 7.49 -16.57
C GLU A 157 18.21 5.97 -16.77
N PHE A 158 17.43 5.38 -17.66
CA PHE A 158 17.58 4.00 -18.11
C PHE A 158 18.37 3.95 -19.41
#